data_164e05e6ace294ec0c6dc073fc108506
#
_entry.id   164e05e6ace294ec0c6dc073fc108506
#
_cell.length_a   1.000
_cell.length_b   1.000
_cell.length_c   1.000
_cell.angle_alpha   90.00
_cell.angle_beta   90.00
_cell.angle_gamma   90.00
#
_symmetry.space_group_name_H-M   'P 1'
#
loop_
_entity.id
_entity.type
_entity.pdbx_description
1 polymer ?
#
loop_
_entity_poly.entity_id
_entity_poly.type
_entity_poly.pdbx_seq_one_letter_code
_entity_poly.pdbx_strand_id
1 'polypeptide(L)'
;MAHAYNNYYEFGLDKRDPSRNAHTLTTSPWTIRVDGHVAKPADYHIEDLLKGIPLEERVYRLRCVEAWSMVIPWLGFPLSTLINRFQPTSKAKYVEFTTVLRLSEMPGVRRPVLDWPYVEGLRMDEAMHPLTILAAGLYGKTLLNQNGAPIRLVVPWKYGFKSIKSIVRMRFTADQPRTAWNKATPNEYGFFANVNPTVNHPRWSQRSERRIGRFFRQPTLMFNGYDDQVASLYNGMDLRRFF
;
A
#
# COMPACT_ATOMS: atom_id res chain seq x y z
N MET A 1 -15.20 -8.32 7.91
CA MET A 1 -14.84 -6.93 8.26
C MET A 1 -14.01 -6.24 7.18
N ALA A 2 -12.91 -6.84 6.70
CA ALA A 2 -12.06 -6.24 5.66
C ALA A 2 -12.78 -5.91 4.35
N HIS A 3 -13.88 -6.58 4.01
CA HIS A 3 -14.67 -6.29 2.82
C HIS A 3 -15.59 -5.07 2.96
N ALA A 4 -15.90 -4.62 4.18
CA ALA A 4 -16.90 -3.59 4.43
C ALA A 4 -16.35 -2.35 5.16
N TYR A 5 -15.08 -2.36 5.56
CA TYR A 5 -14.45 -1.27 6.30
C TYR A 5 -13.10 -0.93 5.66
N ASN A 6 -13.10 0.06 4.78
CA ASN A 6 -11.97 0.37 3.91
C ASN A 6 -11.73 1.88 3.83
N ASN A 7 -10.46 2.26 3.62
CA ASN A 7 -10.07 3.55 3.13
C ASN A 7 -9.68 3.41 1.66
N TYR A 8 -10.56 3.81 0.75
CA TYR A 8 -10.31 3.88 -0.68
C TYR A 8 -11.06 5.10 -1.21
N TYR A 9 -10.42 6.26 -1.04
CA TYR A 9 -11.05 7.58 -1.16
C TYR A 9 -11.56 7.88 -2.58
N GLU A 10 -11.03 7.22 -3.57
CA GLU A 10 -11.50 7.25 -4.95
C GLU A 10 -12.97 6.77 -5.07
N PHE A 11 -13.46 6.01 -4.07
CA PHE A 11 -14.85 5.55 -4.01
C PHE A 11 -15.68 6.21 -2.90
N GLY A 12 -15.08 7.11 -2.12
CA GLY A 12 -15.74 7.89 -1.08
C GLY A 12 -14.98 7.93 0.24
N LEU A 13 -15.38 8.83 1.13
CA LEU A 13 -14.65 9.14 2.36
C LEU A 13 -15.10 8.31 3.56
N ASP A 14 -16.35 7.84 3.57
CA ASP A 14 -16.82 6.93 4.63
C ASP A 14 -16.22 5.53 4.45
N LYS A 15 -15.98 4.84 5.57
CA LYS A 15 -15.38 3.50 5.56
C LYS A 15 -16.20 2.44 4.81
N ARG A 16 -17.48 2.69 4.60
CA ARG A 16 -18.41 1.80 3.87
C ARG A 16 -18.59 2.21 2.41
N ASP A 17 -18.20 3.43 2.04
CA ASP A 17 -18.36 3.90 0.66
C ASP A 17 -17.66 3.00 -0.36
N PRO A 18 -16.41 2.54 -0.16
CA PRO A 18 -15.77 1.65 -1.11
C PRO A 18 -16.55 0.35 -1.33
N SER A 19 -17.12 -0.24 -0.29
CA SER A 19 -17.92 -1.47 -0.43
C SER A 19 -19.26 -1.27 -1.18
N ARG A 20 -19.76 -0.03 -1.19
CA ARG A 20 -21.00 0.34 -1.92
C ARG A 20 -20.72 0.75 -3.36
N ASN A 21 -19.61 1.46 -3.59
CA ASN A 21 -19.36 2.17 -4.84
C ASN A 21 -18.33 1.48 -5.75
N ALA A 22 -17.43 0.65 -5.22
CA ALA A 22 -16.31 0.12 -6.00
C ALA A 22 -16.73 -0.96 -7.03
N HIS A 23 -17.99 -1.42 -7.01
CA HIS A 23 -18.52 -2.33 -8.04
C HIS A 23 -18.48 -1.73 -9.44
N THR A 24 -18.39 -0.40 -9.56
CA THR A 24 -18.26 0.32 -10.84
C THR A 24 -16.90 0.16 -11.49
N LEU A 25 -15.86 -0.23 -10.74
CA LEU A 25 -14.49 -0.37 -11.26
C LEU A 25 -14.37 -1.61 -12.15
N THR A 26 -13.98 -1.41 -13.40
CA THR A 26 -13.63 -2.49 -14.33
C THR A 26 -12.20 -2.96 -14.03
N THR A 27 -12.03 -4.24 -13.70
CA THR A 27 -10.73 -4.82 -13.31
C THR A 27 -10.15 -5.79 -14.34
N SER A 28 -10.81 -5.98 -15.47
CA SER A 28 -10.34 -6.80 -16.60
C SER A 28 -10.84 -6.19 -17.92
N PRO A 29 -9.99 -6.03 -18.95
CA PRO A 29 -8.54 -6.29 -18.92
C PRO A 29 -7.78 -5.30 -18.02
N TRP A 30 -6.60 -5.70 -17.51
CA TRP A 30 -5.78 -4.84 -16.67
C TRP A 30 -4.33 -4.84 -17.10
N THR A 31 -3.78 -3.65 -17.25
CA THR A 31 -2.38 -3.43 -17.67
C THR A 31 -1.64 -2.62 -16.63
N ILE A 32 -0.39 -2.98 -16.38
CA ILE A 32 0.53 -2.28 -15.50
C ILE A 32 1.71 -1.78 -16.32
N ARG A 33 1.88 -0.47 -16.38
CA ARG A 33 3.06 0.14 -16.97
C ARG A 33 4.25 0.02 -16.02
N VAL A 34 5.35 -0.48 -16.54
CA VAL A 34 6.65 -0.50 -15.86
C VAL A 34 7.62 0.39 -16.61
N ASP A 35 8.22 1.38 -15.94
CA ASP A 35 9.15 2.32 -16.55
C ASP A 35 10.20 2.88 -15.57
N GLY A 36 10.97 3.87 -16.03
CA GLY A 36 12.07 4.48 -15.28
C GLY A 36 13.37 3.68 -15.39
N HIS A 37 14.09 3.53 -14.28
CA HIS A 37 15.42 2.91 -14.24
C HIS A 37 15.36 1.37 -14.23
N VAL A 38 14.82 0.77 -15.28
CA VAL A 38 14.72 -0.68 -15.50
C VAL A 38 15.22 -1.08 -16.88
N ALA A 39 15.69 -2.31 -17.03
CA ALA A 39 16.13 -2.84 -18.32
C ALA A 39 14.97 -3.30 -19.21
N LYS A 40 13.80 -3.60 -18.62
CA LYS A 40 12.63 -4.11 -19.34
C LYS A 40 11.39 -3.24 -19.12
N PRO A 41 11.40 -1.98 -19.61
CA PRO A 41 10.21 -1.15 -19.55
C PRO A 41 9.17 -1.63 -20.56
N ALA A 42 7.92 -1.79 -20.13
CA ALA A 42 6.80 -2.18 -20.99
C ALA A 42 5.46 -1.96 -20.29
N ASP A 43 4.39 -2.11 -21.05
CA ASP A 43 3.05 -2.28 -20.54
C ASP A 43 2.77 -3.80 -20.46
N TYR A 44 2.57 -4.30 -19.23
CA TYR A 44 2.38 -5.72 -18.95
C TYR A 44 0.92 -5.99 -18.63
N HIS A 45 0.32 -6.98 -19.29
CA HIS A 45 -0.98 -7.52 -18.85
C HIS A 45 -0.81 -8.25 -17.52
N ILE A 46 -1.78 -8.10 -16.63
CA ILE A 46 -1.70 -8.69 -15.29
C ILE A 46 -1.57 -10.22 -15.34
N GLU A 47 -2.22 -10.85 -16.29
CA GLU A 47 -2.18 -12.30 -16.50
C GLU A 47 -0.75 -12.75 -16.80
N ASP A 48 -0.01 -12.01 -17.64
CA ASP A 48 1.40 -12.29 -17.96
C ASP A 48 2.32 -12.05 -16.77
N LEU A 49 2.03 -11.03 -15.96
CA LEU A 49 2.80 -10.76 -14.74
C LEU A 49 2.62 -11.87 -13.69
N LEU A 50 1.42 -12.41 -13.57
CA LEU A 50 1.10 -13.45 -12.57
C LEU A 50 1.44 -14.86 -13.06
N LYS A 51 1.65 -15.05 -14.35
CA LYS A 51 1.94 -16.35 -14.94
C LYS A 51 3.16 -17.00 -14.29
N GLY A 52 2.97 -18.22 -13.77
CA GLY A 52 4.02 -19.02 -13.14
C GLY A 52 4.50 -18.52 -11.77
N ILE A 53 3.80 -17.54 -11.17
CA ILE A 53 4.08 -17.12 -9.79
C ILE A 53 3.15 -17.88 -8.85
N PRO A 54 3.67 -18.67 -7.91
CA PRO A 54 2.85 -19.29 -6.88
C PRO A 54 2.33 -18.21 -5.93
N LEU A 55 1.02 -18.24 -5.69
CA LEU A 55 0.41 -17.38 -4.67
C LEU A 55 0.45 -18.12 -3.33
N GLU A 56 0.82 -17.38 -2.28
CA GLU A 56 0.86 -17.88 -0.91
C GLU A 56 -0.05 -17.06 0.00
N GLU A 57 -0.63 -17.70 1.01
CA GLU A 57 -1.38 -17.00 2.03
C GLU A 57 -0.43 -16.43 3.08
N ARG A 58 -0.56 -15.13 3.35
CA ARG A 58 0.17 -14.39 4.38
C ARG A 58 -0.79 -13.71 5.34
N VAL A 59 -0.81 -14.15 6.60
CA VAL A 59 -1.63 -13.55 7.64
C VAL A 59 -0.88 -12.37 8.26
N TYR A 60 -1.26 -11.15 7.87
CA TYR A 60 -0.58 -9.93 8.30
C TYR A 60 -1.45 -9.04 9.18
N ARG A 61 -0.81 -8.34 10.12
CA ARG A 61 -1.40 -7.18 10.78
C ARG A 61 -1.48 -6.03 9.79
N LEU A 62 -2.58 -5.28 9.84
CA LEU A 62 -2.76 -4.02 9.14
C LEU A 62 -3.05 -2.95 10.18
N ARG A 63 -2.32 -1.85 10.19
CA ARG A 63 -2.49 -0.71 11.08
C ARG A 63 -2.75 0.55 10.27
N CYS A 64 -3.93 1.13 10.45
CA CYS A 64 -4.24 2.43 9.85
C CYS A 64 -3.69 3.57 10.71
N VAL A 65 -3.22 4.65 10.07
CA VAL A 65 -2.81 5.87 10.76
C VAL A 65 -3.91 6.42 11.66
N GLU A 66 -5.18 6.17 11.37
CA GLU A 66 -6.37 6.54 12.17
C GLU A 66 -6.55 5.71 13.46
N ALA A 67 -5.51 5.05 13.93
CA ALA A 67 -5.49 4.28 15.18
C ALA A 67 -6.49 3.13 15.28
N TRP A 68 -6.74 2.44 14.16
CA TRP A 68 -7.43 1.14 14.13
C TRP A 68 -6.61 0.09 13.39
N SER A 69 -6.89 -1.18 13.63
CA SER A 69 -6.14 -2.29 13.06
C SER A 69 -7.01 -3.50 12.72
N MET A 70 -6.48 -4.35 11.85
CA MET A 70 -7.02 -5.65 11.47
C MET A 70 -5.92 -6.70 11.41
N VAL A 71 -6.31 -7.97 11.35
CA VAL A 71 -5.47 -9.09 10.88
C VAL A 71 -6.12 -9.64 9.63
N ILE A 72 -5.38 -9.73 8.56
CA ILE A 72 -5.91 -10.08 7.24
C ILE A 72 -5.06 -11.18 6.61
N PRO A 73 -5.67 -12.31 6.21
CA PRO A 73 -5.01 -13.33 5.41
C PRO A 73 -5.02 -12.90 3.95
N TRP A 74 -3.89 -12.37 3.49
CA TRP A 74 -3.68 -11.98 2.09
C TRP A 74 -3.25 -13.18 1.27
N LEU A 75 -3.71 -13.26 0.04
CA LEU A 75 -3.20 -14.18 -0.98
C LEU A 75 -2.35 -13.38 -1.96
N GLY A 76 -1.05 -13.65 -2.04
CA GLY A 76 -0.13 -12.84 -2.83
C GLY A 76 1.25 -13.46 -2.96
N PHE A 77 2.23 -12.66 -3.34
CA PHE A 77 3.61 -13.07 -3.54
C PHE A 77 4.57 -11.90 -3.25
N PRO A 78 5.86 -12.16 -2.94
CA PRO A 78 6.83 -11.10 -2.70
C PRO A 78 6.98 -10.15 -3.89
N LEU A 79 6.91 -8.83 -3.65
CA LEU A 79 7.11 -7.82 -4.68
C LEU A 79 8.45 -7.97 -5.41
N SER A 80 9.48 -8.41 -4.69
CA SER A 80 10.81 -8.68 -5.24
C SER A 80 10.79 -9.65 -6.43
N THR A 81 9.82 -10.56 -6.51
CA THR A 81 9.64 -11.47 -7.64
C THR A 81 9.45 -10.73 -8.96
N LEU A 82 8.60 -9.68 -8.97
CA LEU A 82 8.41 -8.84 -10.16
C LEU A 82 9.57 -7.87 -10.37
N ILE A 83 10.07 -7.25 -9.30
CA ILE A 83 11.22 -6.34 -9.41
C ILE A 83 12.40 -7.02 -10.10
N ASN A 84 12.72 -8.26 -9.72
CA ASN A 84 13.79 -9.04 -10.36
C ASN A 84 13.52 -9.32 -11.85
N ARG A 85 12.26 -9.53 -12.26
CA ARG A 85 11.90 -9.70 -13.68
C ARG A 85 12.13 -8.43 -14.50
N PHE A 86 11.90 -7.26 -13.91
CA PHE A 86 12.07 -5.96 -14.58
C PHE A 86 13.52 -5.50 -14.69
N GLN A 87 14.41 -6.11 -13.91
CA GLN A 87 15.86 -5.84 -13.89
C GLN A 87 16.16 -4.34 -13.66
N PRO A 88 15.89 -3.80 -12.46
CA PRO A 88 16.21 -2.43 -12.15
C PRO A 88 17.70 -2.17 -12.26
N THR A 89 18.07 -0.99 -12.79
CA THR A 89 19.47 -0.57 -12.88
C THR A 89 19.96 -0.08 -11.51
N SER A 90 21.28 0.12 -11.37
CA SER A 90 21.88 0.66 -10.13
C SER A 90 21.39 2.07 -9.75
N LYS A 91 20.78 2.78 -10.71
CA LYS A 91 20.16 4.09 -10.50
C LYS A 91 18.81 4.02 -9.81
N ALA A 92 18.13 2.87 -9.82
CA ALA A 92 16.86 2.69 -9.14
C ALA A 92 17.06 2.66 -7.63
N LYS A 93 16.66 3.71 -6.93
CA LYS A 93 16.72 3.83 -5.47
C LYS A 93 15.35 3.69 -4.83
N TYR A 94 14.31 3.98 -5.58
CA TYR A 94 12.91 3.91 -5.16
C TYR A 94 12.05 3.27 -6.24
N VAL A 95 10.91 2.76 -5.82
CA VAL A 95 9.80 2.38 -6.70
C VAL A 95 8.58 3.20 -6.35
N GLU A 96 8.03 3.88 -7.34
CA GLU A 96 6.80 4.66 -7.28
C GLU A 96 5.66 3.82 -7.86
N PHE A 97 4.52 3.84 -7.21
CA PHE A 97 3.30 3.17 -7.64
C PHE A 97 2.21 4.19 -7.90
N THR A 98 1.38 3.95 -8.90
CA THR A 98 0.21 4.78 -9.22
C THR A 98 -1.05 3.93 -9.25
N THR A 99 -2.10 4.40 -8.57
CA THR A 99 -3.45 3.84 -8.65
C THR A 99 -4.12 4.23 -9.96
N VAL A 100 -5.00 3.37 -10.47
CA VAL A 100 -5.88 3.69 -11.60
C VAL A 100 -6.70 4.95 -11.34
N LEU A 101 -6.90 5.77 -12.36
CA LEU A 101 -7.79 6.93 -12.31
C LEU A 101 -8.80 6.85 -13.48
N ARG A 102 -10.07 6.60 -13.13
CA ARG A 102 -11.18 6.55 -14.10
C ARG A 102 -12.36 7.37 -13.56
N LEU A 103 -12.50 8.57 -14.06
CA LEU A 103 -13.48 9.56 -13.56
C LEU A 103 -14.93 9.06 -13.62
N SER A 104 -15.27 8.21 -14.59
CA SER A 104 -16.60 7.60 -14.75
C SER A 104 -16.88 6.47 -13.77
N GLU A 105 -15.83 5.78 -13.29
CA GLU A 105 -15.95 4.60 -12.44
C GLU A 105 -15.67 4.90 -10.95
N MET A 106 -15.07 6.05 -10.64
CA MET A 106 -14.53 6.39 -9.32
C MET A 106 -15.18 7.69 -8.79
N PRO A 107 -16.37 7.63 -8.18
CA PRO A 107 -17.13 8.84 -7.80
C PRO A 107 -16.42 9.72 -6.76
N GLY A 108 -15.54 9.17 -5.93
CA GLY A 108 -14.83 9.92 -4.89
C GLY A 108 -13.77 10.89 -5.42
N VAL A 109 -13.22 10.64 -6.62
CA VAL A 109 -12.18 11.50 -7.22
C VAL A 109 -12.68 12.89 -7.64
N ARG A 110 -14.01 13.07 -7.70
CA ARG A 110 -14.62 14.39 -7.92
C ARG A 110 -14.41 15.35 -6.75
N ARG A 111 -14.03 14.83 -5.59
CA ARG A 111 -13.73 15.63 -4.40
C ARG A 111 -12.22 15.93 -4.35
N PRO A 112 -11.80 17.18 -4.20
CA PRO A 112 -10.38 17.58 -4.19
C PRO A 112 -9.74 17.31 -2.81
N VAL A 113 -9.83 16.07 -2.32
CA VAL A 113 -9.23 15.68 -1.03
C VAL A 113 -7.74 15.41 -1.19
N LEU A 114 -7.35 14.87 -2.34
CA LEU A 114 -5.97 14.59 -2.73
C LEU A 114 -5.75 14.98 -4.19
N ASP A 115 -4.49 15.15 -4.57
CA ASP A 115 -4.09 15.21 -5.99
C ASP A 115 -4.20 13.80 -6.59
N TRP A 116 -5.12 13.61 -7.52
CA TRP A 116 -5.31 12.34 -8.21
C TRP A 116 -4.43 12.24 -9.47
N PRO A 117 -3.97 11.05 -9.86
CA PRO A 117 -4.17 9.75 -9.23
C PRO A 117 -3.40 9.60 -7.90
N TYR A 118 -3.85 8.67 -7.05
CA TYR A 118 -3.14 8.33 -5.82
C TYR A 118 -1.77 7.73 -6.14
N VAL A 119 -0.73 8.25 -5.50
CA VAL A 119 0.66 7.83 -5.70
C VAL A 119 1.27 7.45 -4.37
N GLU A 120 2.00 6.34 -4.36
CA GLU A 120 2.82 5.90 -3.23
C GLU A 120 4.21 5.47 -3.68
N GLY A 121 5.12 5.37 -2.72
CA GLY A 121 6.48 4.96 -3.00
C GLY A 121 7.12 4.18 -1.86
N LEU A 122 8.09 3.36 -2.22
CA LEU A 122 8.96 2.64 -1.31
C LEU A 122 10.42 2.88 -1.69
N ARG A 123 11.29 2.88 -0.70
CA ARG A 123 12.72 2.72 -0.92
C ARG A 123 12.98 1.30 -1.47
N MET A 124 14.01 1.12 -2.29
CA MET A 124 14.24 -0.16 -2.98
C MET A 124 14.44 -1.33 -2.01
N ASP A 125 15.14 -1.14 -0.91
CA ASP A 125 15.33 -2.17 0.12
C ASP A 125 14.03 -2.57 0.82
N GLU A 126 13.11 -1.61 1.05
CA GLU A 126 11.76 -1.88 1.56
C GLU A 126 10.94 -2.66 0.53
N ALA A 127 11.04 -2.30 -0.74
CA ALA A 127 10.34 -2.98 -1.83
C ALA A 127 10.85 -4.41 -2.07
N MET A 128 12.13 -4.65 -1.85
CA MET A 128 12.78 -5.97 -1.97
C MET A 128 12.63 -6.84 -0.72
N HIS A 129 12.13 -6.28 0.38
CA HIS A 129 11.99 -7.03 1.63
C HIS A 129 10.95 -8.15 1.50
N PRO A 130 11.21 -9.37 2.05
CA PRO A 130 10.31 -10.52 1.91
C PRO A 130 8.89 -10.32 2.44
N LEU A 131 8.69 -9.41 3.41
CA LEU A 131 7.38 -9.06 3.94
C LEU A 131 6.57 -8.12 3.02
N THR A 132 7.21 -7.45 2.06
CA THR A 132 6.52 -6.62 1.07
C THR A 132 5.95 -7.51 -0.02
N ILE A 133 4.62 -7.58 -0.12
CA ILE A 133 3.95 -8.42 -1.10
C ILE A 133 3.04 -7.61 -2.02
N LEU A 134 2.82 -8.15 -3.21
CA LEU A 134 1.68 -7.83 -4.04
C LEU A 134 0.58 -8.86 -3.78
N ALA A 135 -0.58 -8.37 -3.34
CA ALA A 135 -1.74 -9.23 -3.07
C ALA A 135 -2.72 -9.17 -4.24
N ALA A 136 -3.14 -10.35 -4.71
CA ALA A 136 -4.18 -10.56 -5.70
C ALA A 136 -5.45 -11.17 -5.08
N GLY A 137 -5.42 -11.51 -3.77
CA GLY A 137 -6.55 -12.08 -3.07
C GLY A 137 -6.50 -11.86 -1.56
N LEU A 138 -7.60 -12.22 -0.91
CA LEU A 138 -7.71 -12.30 0.53
C LEU A 138 -8.79 -13.30 0.95
N TYR A 139 -8.61 -13.95 2.11
CA TYR A 139 -9.48 -15.04 2.60
C TYR A 139 -9.64 -16.17 1.57
N GLY A 140 -8.56 -16.55 0.88
CA GLY A 140 -8.55 -17.62 -0.14
C GLY A 140 -9.33 -17.31 -1.43
N LYS A 141 -9.75 -16.05 -1.65
CA LYS A 141 -10.50 -15.60 -2.83
C LYS A 141 -9.78 -14.44 -3.51
N THR A 142 -10.10 -14.19 -4.78
CA THR A 142 -9.64 -12.99 -5.50
C THR A 142 -10.05 -11.71 -4.78
N LEU A 143 -9.26 -10.64 -4.95
CA LEU A 143 -9.59 -9.34 -4.37
C LEU A 143 -10.92 -8.82 -4.89
N LEU A 144 -11.72 -8.28 -3.98
CA LEU A 144 -12.84 -7.43 -4.35
C LEU A 144 -12.35 -6.02 -4.70
N ASN A 145 -13.11 -5.30 -5.51
CA ASN A 145 -12.75 -3.96 -5.97
C ASN A 145 -12.43 -3.01 -4.80
N GLN A 146 -13.26 -2.99 -3.75
CA GLN A 146 -13.03 -2.18 -2.55
C GLN A 146 -11.77 -2.54 -1.76
N ASN A 147 -11.21 -3.72 -1.98
CA ASN A 147 -9.97 -4.16 -1.36
C ASN A 147 -8.74 -3.87 -2.22
N GLY A 148 -8.92 -3.29 -3.42
CA GLY A 148 -7.85 -2.87 -4.31
C GLY A 148 -7.56 -3.81 -5.47
N ALA A 149 -8.61 -4.51 -5.97
CA ALA A 149 -8.50 -5.36 -7.15
C ALA A 149 -7.95 -4.59 -8.38
N PRO A 150 -7.32 -5.30 -9.34
CA PRO A 150 -7.00 -6.72 -9.31
C PRO A 150 -5.72 -7.04 -8.53
N ILE A 151 -4.89 -6.01 -8.22
CA ILE A 151 -3.62 -6.16 -7.51
C ILE A 151 -3.32 -4.94 -6.66
N ARG A 152 -2.78 -5.17 -5.48
CA ARG A 152 -2.42 -4.14 -4.54
C ARG A 152 -1.11 -4.43 -3.81
N LEU A 153 -0.48 -3.39 -3.28
CA LEU A 153 0.64 -3.50 -2.36
C LEU A 153 0.17 -3.81 -0.94
N VAL A 154 0.96 -4.60 -0.20
CA VAL A 154 0.82 -4.80 1.25
C VAL A 154 2.19 -4.72 1.90
N VAL A 155 2.35 -3.77 2.83
CA VAL A 155 3.59 -3.55 3.61
C VAL A 155 3.19 -3.55 5.08
N PRO A 156 3.31 -4.69 5.80
CA PRO A 156 2.65 -4.87 7.08
C PRO A 156 3.19 -4.02 8.23
N TRP A 157 4.43 -3.55 8.16
CA TRP A 157 5.04 -2.71 9.20
C TRP A 157 4.82 -1.21 9.03
N LYS A 158 4.20 -0.81 7.89
CA LYS A 158 3.85 0.58 7.58
C LYS A 158 2.38 0.86 7.80
N TYR A 159 2.03 2.11 8.00
CA TYR A 159 0.63 2.51 8.02
C TYR A 159 -0.09 2.15 6.71
N GLY A 160 -1.35 1.76 6.82
CA GLY A 160 -2.12 1.17 5.73
C GLY A 160 -2.23 2.00 4.45
N PHE A 161 -2.05 3.33 4.52
CA PHE A 161 -2.09 4.19 3.34
C PHE A 161 -0.89 3.95 2.38
N LYS A 162 0.23 3.42 2.88
CA LYS A 162 1.37 3.00 2.04
C LYS A 162 1.04 1.81 1.15
N SER A 163 0.06 1.03 1.52
CA SER A 163 -0.38 -0.16 0.80
C SER A 163 -1.35 0.20 -0.32
N ILE A 164 -0.83 0.83 -1.37
CA ILE A 164 -1.56 1.34 -2.53
C ILE A 164 -2.37 0.25 -3.26
N LYS A 165 -3.54 0.63 -3.80
CA LYS A 165 -4.54 -0.26 -4.38
C LYS A 165 -4.66 -0.08 -5.89
N SER A 166 -5.14 -1.13 -6.58
CA SER A 166 -5.48 -1.09 -8.01
C SER A 166 -4.36 -0.47 -8.86
N ILE A 167 -3.17 -1.05 -8.74
CA ILE A 167 -1.93 -0.53 -9.31
C ILE A 167 -1.98 -0.61 -10.84
N VAL A 168 -1.68 0.51 -11.52
CA VAL A 168 -1.54 0.59 -12.99
C VAL A 168 -0.15 1.02 -13.44
N ARG A 169 0.73 1.43 -12.52
CA ARG A 169 2.10 1.80 -12.85
C ARG A 169 3.06 1.47 -11.73
N MET A 170 4.24 1.00 -12.11
CA MET A 170 5.43 0.87 -11.25
C MET A 170 6.58 1.61 -11.95
N ARG A 171 7.04 2.71 -11.38
CA ARG A 171 8.14 3.51 -11.91
C ARG A 171 9.35 3.43 -10.99
N PHE A 172 10.50 3.10 -11.55
CA PHE A 172 11.76 3.02 -10.82
C PHE A 172 12.52 4.33 -10.92
N THR A 173 12.79 4.97 -9.79
CA THR A 173 13.36 6.33 -9.75
C THR A 173 14.65 6.39 -8.94
N ALA A 174 15.54 7.36 -9.29
CA ALA A 174 16.70 7.67 -8.48
C ALA A 174 16.34 8.50 -7.25
N ASP A 175 15.38 9.40 -7.42
CA ASP A 175 14.92 10.33 -6.38
C ASP A 175 13.69 9.81 -5.66
N GLN A 176 13.54 10.21 -4.39
CA GLN A 176 12.37 9.86 -3.58
C GLN A 176 11.09 10.42 -4.21
N PRO A 177 10.10 9.57 -4.50
CA PRO A 177 8.85 10.02 -5.10
C PRO A 177 8.02 10.84 -4.10
N ARG A 178 7.26 11.79 -4.63
CA ARG A 178 6.31 12.58 -3.85
C ARG A 178 5.00 11.81 -3.74
N THR A 179 4.68 11.32 -2.54
CA THR A 179 3.48 10.50 -2.29
C THR A 179 2.25 11.35 -2.01
N ALA A 180 1.05 10.81 -2.23
CA ALA A 180 -0.20 11.56 -2.21
C ALA A 180 -0.43 12.27 -0.86
N TRP A 181 -0.38 11.54 0.26
CA TRP A 181 -0.59 12.14 1.58
C TRP A 181 0.55 13.06 2.01
N ASN A 182 1.81 12.71 1.70
CA ASN A 182 2.94 13.59 2.01
C ASN A 182 2.88 14.91 1.25
N LYS A 183 2.36 14.91 0.00
CA LYS A 183 2.09 16.16 -0.75
C LYS A 183 0.97 16.99 -0.12
N ALA A 184 -0.12 16.33 0.27
CA ALA A 184 -1.30 17.02 0.79
C ALA A 184 -1.05 17.65 2.17
N THR A 185 -0.42 16.90 3.07
CA THR A 185 -0.18 17.33 4.47
C THR A 185 1.15 16.77 5.00
N PRO A 186 2.29 17.36 4.58
CA PRO A 186 3.63 16.82 4.88
C PRO A 186 3.96 16.79 6.38
N ASN A 187 3.32 17.64 7.17
CA ASN A 187 3.49 17.66 8.64
C ASN A 187 2.72 16.55 9.36
N GLU A 188 1.82 15.87 8.66
CA GLU A 188 1.00 14.77 9.22
C GLU A 188 1.41 13.41 8.70
N TYR A 189 1.91 13.34 7.45
CA TYR A 189 2.21 12.09 6.74
C TYR A 189 3.61 12.13 6.15
N GLY A 190 4.52 11.37 6.76
CA GLY A 190 5.87 11.20 6.26
C GLY A 190 5.96 10.19 5.10
N PHE A 191 7.09 10.20 4.41
CA PHE A 191 7.33 9.27 3.30
C PHE A 191 7.42 7.81 3.77
N PHE A 192 8.17 7.55 4.85
CA PHE A 192 8.38 6.19 5.32
C PHE A 192 7.11 5.58 5.92
N ALA A 193 6.34 6.37 6.65
CA ALA A 193 5.06 5.99 7.23
C ALA A 193 5.12 4.66 8.02
N ASN A 194 6.24 4.42 8.71
CA ASN A 194 6.39 3.27 9.57
C ASN A 194 5.48 3.39 10.79
N VAL A 195 4.84 2.30 11.18
CA VAL A 195 4.04 2.29 12.41
C VAL A 195 4.95 2.56 13.61
N ASN A 196 4.75 3.71 14.25
CA ASN A 196 5.57 4.17 15.35
C ASN A 196 4.69 4.73 16.48
N PRO A 197 4.57 4.04 17.63
CA PRO A 197 3.76 4.49 18.76
C PRO A 197 4.33 5.72 19.48
N THR A 198 5.58 6.11 19.21
CA THR A 198 6.23 7.26 19.85
C THR A 198 6.09 8.57 19.05
N VAL A 199 5.63 8.47 17.80
CA VAL A 199 5.35 9.62 16.92
C VAL A 199 3.84 9.76 16.76
N ASN A 200 3.26 10.74 17.43
CA ASN A 200 1.82 10.98 17.34
C ASN A 200 1.45 11.69 16.03
N HIS A 201 0.27 11.40 15.54
CA HIS A 201 -0.37 12.27 14.56
C HIS A 201 -0.73 13.61 15.24
N PRO A 202 -0.67 14.77 14.57
CA PRO A 202 -1.01 16.05 15.21
C PRO A 202 -2.40 16.11 15.87
N ARG A 203 -3.34 15.30 15.39
CA ARG A 203 -4.74 15.30 15.85
C ARG A 203 -5.10 14.15 16.81
N TRP A 204 -4.26 13.12 16.94
CA TRP A 204 -4.49 11.97 17.84
C TRP A 204 -3.21 11.23 18.21
N SER A 205 -3.31 10.43 19.29
CA SER A 205 -2.20 9.59 19.74
C SER A 205 -2.08 8.30 18.94
N GLN A 206 -0.83 7.90 18.68
CA GLN A 206 -0.51 6.62 18.05
C GLN A 206 -0.15 5.51 19.06
N ARG A 207 -0.13 5.81 20.36
CA ARG A 207 0.28 4.85 21.40
C ARG A 207 -0.61 3.62 21.51
N SER A 208 -1.87 3.74 21.11
CA SER A 208 -2.83 2.65 21.19
C SER A 208 -3.72 2.58 19.95
N GLU A 209 -4.23 1.40 19.68
CA GLU A 209 -5.07 1.10 18.52
C GLU A 209 -6.33 0.33 18.92
N ARG A 210 -7.39 0.49 18.13
CA ARG A 210 -8.59 -0.33 18.25
C ARG A 210 -8.56 -1.44 17.18
N ARG A 211 -8.43 -2.69 17.62
CA ARG A 211 -8.62 -3.82 16.71
C ARG A 211 -10.10 -3.89 16.33
N ILE A 212 -10.40 -3.79 15.02
CA ILE A 212 -11.78 -3.87 14.53
C ILE A 212 -12.39 -5.21 14.95
N GLY A 213 -13.57 -5.17 15.59
CA GLY A 213 -14.23 -6.33 16.18
C GLY A 213 -13.84 -6.64 17.63
N ARG A 214 -12.93 -5.86 18.22
CA ARG A 214 -12.61 -5.93 19.66
C ARG A 214 -13.19 -4.72 20.39
N PHE A 215 -13.56 -4.90 21.64
CA PHE A 215 -14.12 -3.83 22.45
C PHE A 215 -13.04 -2.91 23.01
N PHE A 216 -11.96 -3.46 23.53
CA PHE A 216 -10.88 -2.69 24.16
C PHE A 216 -9.79 -2.30 23.14
N ARG A 217 -9.16 -1.16 23.42
CA ARG A 217 -7.93 -0.75 22.73
C ARG A 217 -6.75 -1.59 23.24
N GLN A 218 -5.75 -1.73 22.39
CA GLN A 218 -4.49 -2.39 22.72
C GLN A 218 -3.31 -1.45 22.42
N PRO A 219 -2.13 -1.64 23.06
CA PRO A 219 -0.93 -0.90 22.70
C PRO A 219 -0.58 -1.09 21.22
N THR A 220 -0.15 -0.02 20.56
CA THR A 220 0.44 -0.09 19.22
C THR A 220 1.90 -0.58 19.35
N LEU A 221 2.27 -1.55 18.55
CA LEU A 221 3.64 -2.07 18.50
C LEU A 221 4.48 -1.30 17.47
N MET A 222 5.76 -1.10 17.77
CA MET A 222 6.71 -0.52 16.82
C MET A 222 6.74 -1.38 15.56
N PHE A 223 6.82 -0.76 14.38
CA PHE A 223 6.72 -1.43 13.09
C PHE A 223 5.53 -2.42 13.00
N ASN A 224 4.44 -2.11 13.72
CA ASN A 224 3.26 -2.99 13.80
C ASN A 224 3.58 -4.41 14.35
N GLY A 225 4.67 -4.55 15.12
CA GLY A 225 5.18 -5.81 15.67
C GLY A 225 5.97 -6.66 14.67
N TYR A 226 6.63 -6.03 13.72
CA TYR A 226 7.58 -6.65 12.79
C TYR A 226 9.01 -6.12 12.98
N ASP A 227 9.31 -5.52 14.13
CA ASP A 227 10.58 -4.88 14.46
C ASP A 227 11.79 -5.82 14.31
N ASP A 228 11.72 -7.05 14.79
CA ASP A 228 12.78 -8.06 14.64
C ASP A 228 13.19 -8.30 13.17
N GLN A 229 12.27 -8.08 12.24
CA GLN A 229 12.45 -8.38 10.82
C GLN A 229 12.83 -7.15 9.99
N VAL A 230 12.42 -5.94 10.42
CA VAL A 230 12.55 -4.75 9.58
C VAL A 230 13.33 -3.60 10.19
N ALA A 231 13.60 -3.61 11.50
CA ALA A 231 14.28 -2.48 12.16
C ALA A 231 15.65 -2.18 11.55
N SER A 232 16.37 -3.22 11.11
CA SER A 232 17.68 -3.08 10.48
C SER A 232 17.69 -2.23 9.21
N LEU A 233 16.55 -2.16 8.46
CA LEU A 233 16.40 -1.30 7.28
C LEU A 233 16.56 0.19 7.62
N TYR A 234 16.35 0.55 8.87
CA TYR A 234 16.31 1.93 9.35
C TYR A 234 17.47 2.29 10.29
N ASN A 235 18.51 1.44 10.34
CA ASN A 235 19.70 1.71 11.16
C ASN A 235 20.31 3.06 10.81
N GLY A 236 20.57 3.88 11.83
CA GLY A 236 21.13 5.23 11.69
C GLY A 236 20.11 6.31 11.29
N MET A 237 18.83 5.97 11.12
CA MET A 237 17.77 6.94 10.83
C MET A 237 17.07 7.41 12.12
N ASP A 238 16.86 8.71 12.24
CA ASP A 238 15.97 9.26 13.26
C ASP A 238 14.51 9.06 12.84
N LEU A 239 13.85 8.05 13.42
CA LEU A 239 12.46 7.69 13.08
C LEU A 239 11.41 8.70 13.62
N ARG A 240 11.80 9.74 14.35
CA ARG A 240 10.91 10.85 14.69
C ARG A 240 10.88 11.89 13.58
N ARG A 241 12.00 12.05 12.88
CA ARG A 241 12.15 12.96 11.73
C ARG A 241 11.72 12.27 10.44
N PHE A 242 12.04 11.00 10.28
CA PHE A 242 11.73 10.17 9.09
C PHE A 242 10.54 9.24 9.37
N PHE A 243 9.40 9.84 9.62
CA PHE A 243 8.15 9.12 9.87
C PHE A 243 7.32 8.88 8.60
#